data_ee90f868cc5a8fc11f3b34c7e9ca5304
#
_entry.id   ee90f868cc5a8fc11f3b34c7e9ca5304
#
_cell.length_a   1.000
_cell.length_b   1.000
_cell.length_c   1.000
_cell.angle_alpha   90.00
_cell.angle_beta   90.00
_cell.angle_gamma   90.00
#
_symmetry.space_group_name_H-M   'P 1'
#
loop_
_entity.id
_entity.type
_entity.pdbx_description
1 polymer ?
#
loop_
_entity_poly.entity_id
_entity_poly.type
_entity_poly.pdbx_seq_one_letter_code
_entity_poly.pdbx_strand_id
1 'polypeptide(L)'
;TRYGGMDMRFQLNGQWLDTPAGIAHYLEHKMFDTADGSAMQDLARGGAEPNAYTSNAVTAYYFDCTEHFYDNLRILLSFVSVPYFTDESVEKEQGIIAQEIGMIEDNPEWQVYRQMMQALYRHSPVRQSVAGSVESIRQITAQTLYDCHKAFYTPANMCLVVVGDVDPAEVVRAAREVLPRESGPAIPRDYGREEDLTPHMTRIEDRMEVAMPTFLLGFKCPPVPEGPDRMRLDILGDLACDVLMGESSPLFTRLYSQGLINGTFDSAYDLLPGAAYVFCGGDSNDPEAVQQAVLDEARRVVRE
;
A
#
# COMPACT_ATOMS: atom_id res chain seq x y z
N THR A 1 4.13 -5.21 -9.18
CA THR A 1 4.50 -6.45 -8.51
C THR A 1 3.67 -6.65 -7.24
N ARG A 2 3.33 -7.90 -6.93
CA ARG A 2 2.72 -8.28 -5.64
C ARG A 2 3.82 -8.34 -4.57
N TYR A 3 4.30 -7.18 -4.19
CA TYR A 3 5.32 -6.96 -3.17
C TYR A 3 5.08 -5.60 -2.53
N GLY A 4 4.99 -5.53 -1.23
CA GLY A 4 4.69 -4.30 -0.51
C GLY A 4 5.28 -4.27 0.90
N GLY A 5 4.88 -3.26 1.68
CA GLY A 5 5.43 -3.01 3.02
C GLY A 5 5.28 -4.15 4.02
N MET A 6 4.31 -5.04 3.81
CA MET A 6 4.08 -6.21 4.68
C MET A 6 5.02 -7.40 4.37
N ASP A 7 5.64 -7.46 3.20
CA ASP A 7 6.43 -8.60 2.75
C ASP A 7 7.85 -8.58 3.34
N MET A 8 7.95 -8.43 4.67
CA MET A 8 9.22 -8.31 5.38
C MET A 8 9.89 -9.66 5.66
N ARG A 9 9.17 -10.78 5.59
CA ARG A 9 9.70 -12.12 5.80
C ARG A 9 9.28 -13.06 4.68
N PHE A 10 10.24 -13.61 3.97
CA PHE A 10 10.01 -14.47 2.82
C PHE A 10 11.11 -15.49 2.64
N GLN A 11 10.86 -16.51 1.80
CA GLN A 11 11.82 -17.56 1.52
C GLN A 11 12.51 -17.33 0.17
N LEU A 12 13.84 -17.21 0.17
CA LEU A 12 14.65 -17.13 -1.04
C LEU A 12 15.69 -18.26 -1.05
N ASN A 13 15.76 -19.00 -2.15
CA ASN A 13 16.65 -20.18 -2.29
C ASN A 13 16.51 -21.21 -1.14
N GLY A 14 15.30 -21.38 -0.62
CA GLY A 14 15.01 -22.31 0.48
C GLY A 14 15.34 -21.80 1.89
N GLN A 15 15.81 -20.56 2.02
CA GLN A 15 16.13 -19.93 3.31
C GLN A 15 15.17 -18.78 3.61
N TRP A 16 14.71 -18.69 4.87
CA TRP A 16 13.93 -17.55 5.33
C TRP A 16 14.83 -16.35 5.52
N LEU A 17 14.42 -15.23 4.93
CA LEU A 17 15.04 -13.93 5.08
C LEU A 17 14.08 -12.99 5.79
N ASP A 18 14.60 -12.26 6.75
CA ASP A 18 13.93 -11.12 7.39
C ASP A 18 14.52 -9.84 6.84
N THR A 19 13.67 -8.89 6.45
CA THR A 19 14.09 -7.61 5.89
C THR A 19 13.56 -6.45 6.74
N PRO A 20 14.27 -5.30 6.75
CA PRO A 20 13.82 -4.14 7.48
C PRO A 20 12.48 -3.59 6.96
N ALA A 21 11.66 -3.00 7.84
CA ALA A 21 10.50 -2.24 7.42
C ALA A 21 10.92 -1.08 6.50
N GLY A 22 10.10 -0.81 5.48
CA GLY A 22 10.39 0.22 4.47
C GLY A 22 11.13 -0.28 3.24
N ILE A 23 11.61 -1.53 3.22
CA ILE A 23 12.45 -2.03 2.11
C ILE A 23 11.70 -2.05 0.76
N ALA A 24 10.40 -2.34 0.74
CA ALA A 24 9.62 -2.34 -0.50
C ALA A 24 9.51 -0.93 -1.10
N HIS A 25 9.24 0.08 -0.29
CA HIS A 25 9.21 1.48 -0.67
C HIS A 25 10.62 1.98 -1.07
N TYR A 26 11.63 1.59 -0.32
CA TYR A 26 13.01 1.89 -0.67
C TYR A 26 13.39 1.32 -2.04
N LEU A 27 13.01 0.08 -2.30
CA LEU A 27 13.23 -0.57 -3.59
C LEU A 27 12.50 0.16 -4.72
N GLU A 28 11.28 0.66 -4.48
CA GLU A 28 10.53 1.47 -5.44
C GLU A 28 11.35 2.68 -5.91
N HIS A 29 11.90 3.48 -4.99
CA HIS A 29 12.76 4.61 -5.30
C HIS A 29 13.98 4.18 -6.12
N LYS A 30 14.64 3.10 -5.70
CA LYS A 30 15.89 2.63 -6.33
C LYS A 30 15.69 1.99 -7.70
N MET A 31 14.50 1.49 -8.01
CA MET A 31 14.24 0.88 -9.31
C MET A 31 14.35 1.84 -10.49
N PHE A 32 14.20 3.15 -10.28
CA PHE A 32 14.40 4.14 -11.33
C PHE A 32 15.87 4.40 -11.68
N ASP A 33 16.81 3.96 -10.86
CA ASP A 33 18.23 4.02 -11.17
C ASP A 33 18.60 2.96 -12.22
N THR A 34 19.35 3.36 -13.22
CA THR A 34 19.89 2.46 -14.25
C THR A 34 21.40 2.67 -14.38
N ALA A 35 22.09 1.74 -15.01
CA ALA A 35 23.53 1.87 -15.25
C ALA A 35 23.88 3.11 -16.09
N ASP A 36 22.96 3.57 -16.92
CA ASP A 36 23.12 4.69 -17.85
C ASP A 36 22.50 6.01 -17.33
N GLY A 37 21.87 5.99 -16.14
CA GLY A 37 21.24 7.19 -15.54
C GLY A 37 19.94 6.91 -14.82
N SER A 38 18.80 7.41 -15.34
CA SER A 38 17.50 7.33 -14.69
C SER A 38 16.39 6.99 -15.68
N ALA A 39 15.68 5.90 -15.44
CA ALA A 39 14.51 5.51 -16.21
C ALA A 39 13.39 6.56 -16.18
N MET A 40 13.24 7.29 -15.07
CA MET A 40 12.28 8.38 -14.96
C MET A 40 12.58 9.51 -15.97
N GLN A 41 13.86 9.85 -16.15
CA GLN A 41 14.27 10.85 -17.14
C GLN A 41 14.09 10.33 -18.57
N ASP A 42 14.34 9.05 -18.82
CA ASP A 42 14.19 8.47 -20.15
C ASP A 42 12.71 8.42 -20.57
N LEU A 43 11.81 8.05 -19.66
CA LEU A 43 10.36 8.12 -19.87
C LEU A 43 9.90 9.57 -20.13
N ALA A 44 10.38 10.54 -19.34
CA ALA A 44 10.04 11.94 -19.53
C ALA A 44 10.52 12.48 -20.88
N ARG A 45 11.71 12.08 -21.37
CA ARG A 45 12.19 12.40 -22.72
C ARG A 45 11.32 11.79 -23.82
N GLY A 46 10.71 10.62 -23.54
CA GLY A 46 9.72 9.97 -24.40
C GLY A 46 8.33 10.61 -24.34
N GLY A 47 8.15 11.73 -23.64
CA GLY A 47 6.86 12.41 -23.49
C GLY A 47 5.89 11.69 -22.54
N ALA A 48 6.39 10.82 -21.67
CA ALA A 48 5.60 10.15 -20.65
C ALA A 48 5.72 10.86 -19.30
N GLU A 49 4.68 10.72 -18.48
CA GLU A 49 4.64 11.14 -17.07
C GLU A 49 4.77 9.89 -16.19
N PRO A 50 5.99 9.52 -15.75
CA PRO A 50 6.21 8.35 -14.94
C PRO A 50 5.82 8.59 -13.48
N ASN A 51 5.31 7.55 -12.83
CA ASN A 51 5.05 7.54 -11.41
C ASN A 51 5.17 6.13 -10.83
N ALA A 52 5.20 6.02 -9.50
CA ALA A 52 5.17 4.75 -8.77
C ALA A 52 4.51 4.93 -7.41
N TYR A 53 4.10 3.84 -6.80
CA TYR A 53 3.69 3.81 -5.40
C TYR A 53 3.91 2.43 -4.79
N THR A 54 4.14 2.42 -3.49
CA THR A 54 4.17 1.20 -2.67
C THR A 54 3.05 1.23 -1.64
N SER A 55 2.26 0.17 -1.60
CA SER A 55 1.25 -0.08 -0.57
C SER A 55 1.69 -1.20 0.38
N ASN A 56 0.79 -1.66 1.24
CA ASN A 56 1.06 -2.79 2.12
C ASN A 56 1.38 -4.10 1.37
N ALA A 57 0.80 -4.34 0.19
CA ALA A 57 0.89 -5.62 -0.53
C ALA A 57 1.32 -5.50 -2.01
N VAL A 58 1.44 -4.28 -2.53
CA VAL A 58 1.71 -4.04 -3.96
C VAL A 58 2.68 -2.88 -4.11
N THR A 59 3.60 -2.99 -5.05
CA THR A 59 4.35 -1.87 -5.63
C THR A 59 3.99 -1.77 -7.11
N ALA A 60 3.62 -0.59 -7.57
CA ALA A 60 3.27 -0.30 -8.95
C ALA A 60 4.20 0.75 -9.55
N TYR A 61 4.56 0.56 -10.81
CA TYR A 61 5.26 1.52 -11.65
C TYR A 61 4.41 1.76 -12.87
N TYR A 62 4.16 2.98 -13.22
CA TYR A 62 3.30 3.32 -14.33
C TYR A 62 3.71 4.62 -15.01
N PHE A 63 3.18 4.85 -16.18
CA PHE A 63 3.29 6.11 -16.88
C PHE A 63 2.01 6.39 -17.66
N ASP A 64 1.74 7.65 -17.86
CA ASP A 64 0.76 8.16 -18.81
C ASP A 64 1.49 8.81 -19.99
N CYS A 65 1.00 8.62 -21.22
CA CYS A 65 1.55 9.25 -22.39
C CYS A 65 0.51 9.40 -23.51
N THR A 66 0.71 10.36 -24.39
CA THR A 66 -0.09 10.55 -25.61
C THR A 66 0.63 10.08 -26.86
N GLU A 67 1.94 9.92 -26.81
CA GLU A 67 2.79 9.52 -27.93
C GLU A 67 3.88 8.56 -27.46
N HIS A 68 4.52 7.86 -28.38
CA HIS A 68 5.65 6.96 -28.15
C HIS A 68 5.37 5.83 -27.13
N PHE A 69 4.11 5.37 -27.05
CA PHE A 69 3.68 4.38 -26.04
C PHE A 69 4.57 3.13 -26.02
N TYR A 70 4.87 2.52 -27.15
CA TYR A 70 5.64 1.25 -27.18
C TYR A 70 7.10 1.43 -26.79
N ASP A 71 7.70 2.59 -27.04
CA ASP A 71 9.07 2.89 -26.60
C ASP A 71 9.10 3.11 -25.10
N ASN A 72 8.15 3.88 -24.56
CA ASN A 72 7.98 4.07 -23.13
C ASN A 72 7.65 2.76 -22.41
N LEU A 73 6.82 1.88 -23.01
CA LEU A 73 6.55 0.54 -22.46
C LEU A 73 7.82 -0.31 -22.36
N ARG A 74 8.70 -0.26 -23.38
CA ARG A 74 9.98 -0.99 -23.33
C ARG A 74 10.88 -0.45 -22.23
N ILE A 75 10.94 0.85 -22.02
CA ILE A 75 11.69 1.47 -20.92
C ILE A 75 11.15 0.98 -19.57
N LEU A 76 9.81 1.05 -19.36
CA LEU A 76 9.18 0.56 -18.13
C LEU A 76 9.53 -0.90 -17.86
N LEU A 77 9.32 -1.77 -18.85
CA LEU A 77 9.57 -3.21 -18.70
C LEU A 77 11.06 -3.53 -18.48
N SER A 78 11.95 -2.74 -19.07
CA SER A 78 13.40 -2.91 -18.91
C SER A 78 13.85 -2.59 -17.50
N PHE A 79 13.51 -1.42 -16.96
CA PHE A 79 14.01 -1.05 -15.63
C PHE A 79 13.39 -1.89 -14.51
N VAL A 80 12.13 -2.29 -14.60
CA VAL A 80 11.55 -3.19 -13.59
C VAL A 80 12.15 -4.60 -13.62
N SER A 81 12.79 -4.99 -14.75
CA SER A 81 13.39 -6.31 -14.93
C SER A 81 14.88 -6.36 -14.62
N VAL A 82 15.59 -5.24 -14.74
CA VAL A 82 17.04 -5.16 -14.62
C VAL A 82 17.43 -4.21 -13.49
N PRO A 83 17.61 -4.71 -12.27
CA PRO A 83 17.96 -3.85 -11.13
C PRO A 83 19.41 -3.35 -11.23
N TYR A 84 19.62 -2.11 -10.81
CA TYR A 84 20.94 -1.50 -10.70
C TYR A 84 21.07 -0.74 -9.37
N PHE A 85 21.76 -1.33 -8.41
CA PHE A 85 21.96 -0.76 -7.09
C PHE A 85 23.45 -0.74 -6.75
N THR A 86 23.97 0.39 -6.32
CA THR A 86 25.31 0.54 -5.76
C THR A 86 25.22 0.99 -4.33
N ASP A 87 26.22 0.63 -3.50
CA ASP A 87 26.23 1.04 -2.09
C ASP A 87 26.17 2.56 -1.96
N GLU A 88 26.87 3.30 -2.82
CA GLU A 88 26.85 4.78 -2.84
C GLU A 88 25.46 5.33 -3.17
N SER A 89 24.76 4.76 -4.16
CA SER A 89 23.42 5.21 -4.54
C SER A 89 22.38 4.88 -3.49
N VAL A 90 22.55 3.75 -2.79
CA VAL A 90 21.71 3.36 -1.64
C VAL A 90 21.93 4.31 -0.47
N GLU A 91 23.17 4.60 -0.08
CA GLU A 91 23.45 5.54 1.02
C GLU A 91 22.89 6.94 0.75
N LYS A 92 23.00 7.43 -0.48
CA LYS A 92 22.43 8.72 -0.89
C LYS A 92 20.89 8.75 -0.73
N GLU A 93 20.22 7.69 -1.12
CA GLU A 93 18.75 7.59 -1.05
C GLU A 93 18.24 7.56 0.38
N GLN A 94 19.01 7.03 1.34
CA GLN A 94 18.63 7.04 2.75
C GLN A 94 18.29 8.44 3.27
N GLY A 95 19.05 9.45 2.83
CA GLY A 95 18.80 10.84 3.21
C GLY A 95 17.47 11.38 2.66
N ILE A 96 17.12 11.01 1.44
CA ILE A 96 15.88 11.44 0.77
C ILE A 96 14.68 10.79 1.45
N ILE A 97 14.71 9.47 1.62
CA ILE A 97 13.63 8.71 2.26
C ILE A 97 13.48 9.10 3.75
N ALA A 98 14.58 9.42 4.44
CA ALA A 98 14.49 9.91 5.82
C ALA A 98 13.74 11.24 5.93
N GLN A 99 13.87 12.14 4.96
CA GLN A 99 13.08 13.38 4.89
C GLN A 99 11.61 13.09 4.62
N GLU A 100 11.32 12.17 3.71
CA GLU A 100 9.95 11.74 3.42
C GLU A 100 9.28 11.09 4.65
N ILE A 101 10.00 10.22 5.36
CA ILE A 101 9.50 9.66 6.65
C ILE A 101 9.16 10.79 7.61
N GLY A 102 10.00 11.81 7.73
CA GLY A 102 9.70 12.99 8.56
C GLY A 102 8.40 13.70 8.14
N MET A 103 8.18 13.87 6.83
CA MET A 103 6.92 14.45 6.32
C MET A 103 5.69 13.58 6.64
N ILE A 104 5.83 12.26 6.55
CA ILE A 104 4.76 11.29 6.92
C ILE A 104 4.49 11.36 8.44
N GLU A 105 5.53 11.46 9.26
CA GLU A 105 5.40 11.56 10.72
C GLU A 105 4.78 12.87 11.18
N ASP A 106 4.97 13.95 10.42
CA ASP A 106 4.36 15.26 10.67
C ASP A 106 2.91 15.37 10.16
N ASN A 107 2.42 14.40 9.39
CA ASN A 107 1.05 14.41 8.86
C ASN A 107 0.07 13.74 9.82
N PRO A 108 -0.95 14.47 10.35
CA PRO A 108 -1.91 13.93 11.32
C PRO A 108 -2.75 12.76 10.80
N GLU A 109 -3.14 12.79 9.51
CA GLU A 109 -3.96 11.73 8.90
C GLU A 109 -3.19 10.41 8.82
N TRP A 110 -1.91 10.48 8.40
CA TRP A 110 -1.03 9.30 8.40
C TRP A 110 -0.76 8.78 9.81
N GLN A 111 -0.61 9.68 10.80
CA GLN A 111 -0.37 9.27 12.18
C GLN A 111 -1.57 8.57 12.79
N VAL A 112 -2.79 9.09 12.59
CA VAL A 112 -4.00 8.45 13.12
C VAL A 112 -4.24 7.09 12.47
N TYR A 113 -3.99 6.95 11.16
CA TYR A 113 -4.08 5.67 10.47
C TYR A 113 -3.05 4.67 11.00
N ARG A 114 -1.79 5.05 11.12
CA ARG A 114 -0.72 4.20 11.67
C ARG A 114 -1.04 3.74 13.08
N GLN A 115 -1.51 4.65 13.93
CA GLN A 115 -1.90 4.34 15.32
C GLN A 115 -3.11 3.42 15.38
N MET A 116 -4.09 3.59 14.50
CA MET A 116 -5.21 2.66 14.36
C MET A 116 -4.72 1.25 14.03
N MET A 117 -3.80 1.09 13.07
CA MET A 117 -3.23 -0.21 12.73
C MET A 117 -2.45 -0.83 13.88
N GLN A 118 -1.73 -0.03 14.67
CA GLN A 118 -1.05 -0.47 15.90
C GLN A 118 -2.04 -0.86 17.01
N ALA A 119 -3.20 -0.19 17.08
CA ALA A 119 -4.25 -0.55 18.02
C ALA A 119 -4.96 -1.84 17.62
N LEU A 120 -5.21 -2.05 16.33
CA LEU A 120 -5.85 -3.25 15.84
C LEU A 120 -4.94 -4.48 15.96
N TYR A 121 -3.70 -4.40 15.50
CA TYR A 121 -2.81 -5.55 15.33
C TYR A 121 -1.61 -5.50 16.27
N ARG A 122 -1.30 -6.64 16.86
CA ARG A 122 -0.15 -6.81 17.76
C ARG A 122 1.09 -7.33 17.03
N HIS A 123 0.92 -8.26 16.11
CA HIS A 123 2.00 -9.02 15.47
C HIS A 123 2.05 -8.86 13.96
N SER A 124 0.90 -8.62 13.31
CA SER A 124 0.83 -8.48 11.86
C SER A 124 1.75 -7.35 11.36
N PRO A 125 2.50 -7.57 10.27
CA PRO A 125 3.35 -6.55 9.68
C PRO A 125 2.58 -5.33 9.17
N VAL A 126 1.27 -5.42 8.96
CA VAL A 126 0.40 -4.30 8.55
C VAL A 126 0.44 -3.11 9.50
N ARG A 127 0.87 -3.31 10.75
CA ARG A 127 1.07 -2.26 11.75
C ARG A 127 2.32 -1.39 11.53
N GLN A 128 3.20 -1.80 10.64
CA GLN A 128 4.41 -1.05 10.29
C GLN A 128 4.11 -0.02 9.20
N SER A 129 4.82 1.11 9.24
CA SER A 129 4.77 2.06 8.14
C SER A 129 5.34 1.44 6.86
N VAL A 130 4.68 1.67 5.73
CA VAL A 130 5.16 1.23 4.41
C VAL A 130 6.52 1.87 4.09
N ALA A 131 6.73 3.12 4.50
CA ALA A 131 8.02 3.81 4.36
C ALA A 131 9.08 3.35 5.39
N GLY A 132 8.69 2.57 6.39
CA GLY A 132 9.54 2.18 7.50
C GLY A 132 9.76 3.28 8.53
N SER A 133 10.91 3.23 9.19
CA SER A 133 11.43 4.29 10.07
C SER A 133 12.87 4.63 9.68
N VAL A 134 13.37 5.78 10.14
CA VAL A 134 14.76 6.20 9.90
C VAL A 134 15.77 5.13 10.37
N GLU A 135 15.47 4.43 11.47
CA GLU A 135 16.30 3.35 12.01
C GLU A 135 16.24 2.09 11.12
N SER A 136 15.05 1.74 10.60
CA SER A 136 14.91 0.54 9.78
C SER A 136 15.55 0.72 8.40
N ILE A 137 15.39 1.88 7.75
CA ILE A 137 15.95 2.11 6.41
C ILE A 137 17.48 2.16 6.41
N ARG A 138 18.12 2.50 7.53
CA ARG A 138 19.59 2.45 7.69
C ARG A 138 20.17 1.04 7.59
N GLN A 139 19.35 0.00 7.77
CA GLN A 139 19.76 -1.39 7.68
C GLN A 139 19.68 -1.93 6.25
N ILE A 140 19.10 -1.15 5.32
CA ILE A 140 18.94 -1.54 3.93
C ILE A 140 20.27 -1.39 3.20
N THR A 141 20.65 -2.42 2.45
CA THR A 141 21.88 -2.49 1.67
C THR A 141 21.56 -2.81 0.20
N ALA A 142 22.49 -2.56 -0.71
CA ALA A 142 22.33 -2.96 -2.11
C ALA A 142 22.02 -4.47 -2.23
N GLN A 143 22.66 -5.33 -1.41
CA GLN A 143 22.41 -6.77 -1.43
C GLN A 143 20.99 -7.11 -1.02
N THR A 144 20.44 -6.50 0.05
CA THR A 144 19.05 -6.76 0.46
C THR A 144 18.04 -6.31 -0.59
N LEU A 145 18.31 -5.21 -1.31
CA LEU A 145 17.49 -4.77 -2.44
C LEU A 145 17.54 -5.76 -3.61
N TYR A 146 18.73 -6.27 -3.97
CA TYR A 146 18.86 -7.33 -4.98
C TYR A 146 18.13 -8.61 -4.59
N ASP A 147 18.17 -9.01 -3.33
CA ASP A 147 17.46 -10.19 -2.84
C ASP A 147 15.94 -10.02 -2.94
N CYS A 148 15.41 -8.85 -2.58
CA CYS A 148 13.99 -8.52 -2.74
C CYS A 148 13.58 -8.46 -4.22
N HIS A 149 14.36 -7.81 -5.07
CA HIS A 149 14.10 -7.77 -6.50
C HIS A 149 14.04 -9.20 -7.08
N LYS A 150 15.04 -10.02 -6.79
CA LYS A 150 15.10 -11.43 -7.23
C LYS A 150 13.89 -12.24 -6.76
N ALA A 151 13.39 -11.98 -5.56
CA ALA A 151 12.26 -12.68 -4.98
C ALA A 151 10.93 -12.28 -5.64
N PHE A 152 10.72 -11.00 -5.91
CA PHE A 152 9.39 -10.46 -6.17
C PHE A 152 9.19 -9.84 -7.56
N TYR A 153 10.27 -9.45 -8.26
CA TYR A 153 10.18 -8.86 -9.60
C TYR A 153 10.35 -9.93 -10.67
N THR A 154 9.49 -10.91 -10.62
CA THR A 154 9.43 -12.02 -11.57
C THR A 154 8.09 -12.02 -12.30
N PRO A 155 8.01 -12.44 -13.58
CA PRO A 155 6.76 -12.44 -14.33
C PRO A 155 5.60 -13.15 -13.65
N ALA A 156 5.84 -14.23 -12.88
CA ALA A 156 4.79 -14.92 -12.13
C ALA A 156 4.20 -14.10 -10.96
N ASN A 157 4.93 -13.08 -10.49
CA ASN A 157 4.50 -12.23 -9.37
C ASN A 157 4.10 -10.82 -9.81
N MET A 158 4.09 -10.54 -11.12
CA MET A 158 3.81 -9.23 -11.70
C MET A 158 2.57 -9.28 -12.59
N CYS A 159 1.91 -8.16 -12.75
CA CYS A 159 0.81 -7.97 -13.67
C CYS A 159 1.07 -6.71 -14.49
N LEU A 160 0.98 -6.81 -15.83
CA LEU A 160 0.99 -5.67 -16.73
C LEU A 160 -0.44 -5.30 -17.07
N VAL A 161 -0.82 -4.06 -16.77
CA VAL A 161 -2.13 -3.49 -17.13
C VAL A 161 -1.89 -2.33 -18.10
N VAL A 162 -2.61 -2.35 -19.23
CA VAL A 162 -2.54 -1.31 -20.24
C VAL A 162 -3.96 -0.85 -20.56
N VAL A 163 -4.19 0.45 -20.53
CA VAL A 163 -5.46 1.08 -20.87
C VAL A 163 -5.20 2.19 -21.88
N GLY A 164 -5.90 2.16 -23.03
CA GLY A 164 -5.76 3.17 -24.07
C GLY A 164 -6.04 2.60 -25.47
N ASP A 165 -5.84 3.44 -26.49
CA ASP A 165 -5.97 3.07 -27.91
C ASP A 165 -4.66 2.40 -28.39
N VAL A 166 -4.49 1.12 -28.04
CA VAL A 166 -3.30 0.33 -28.35
C VAL A 166 -3.67 -1.04 -28.92
N ASP A 167 -2.81 -1.62 -29.74
CA ASP A 167 -2.95 -3.00 -30.21
C ASP A 167 -2.46 -3.98 -29.14
N PRO A 168 -3.33 -4.83 -28.55
CA PRO A 168 -2.94 -5.82 -27.56
C PRO A 168 -1.85 -6.80 -28.05
N ALA A 169 -1.82 -7.13 -29.34
CA ALA A 169 -0.81 -8.03 -29.90
C ALA A 169 0.58 -7.38 -29.91
N GLU A 170 0.65 -6.08 -30.18
CA GLU A 170 1.88 -5.28 -30.12
C GLU A 170 2.38 -5.16 -28.68
N VAL A 171 1.47 -4.94 -27.69
CA VAL A 171 1.82 -4.90 -26.26
C VAL A 171 2.44 -6.24 -25.84
N VAL A 172 1.80 -7.36 -26.19
CA VAL A 172 2.33 -8.70 -25.88
C VAL A 172 3.67 -8.94 -26.56
N ARG A 173 3.86 -8.45 -27.80
CA ARG A 173 5.14 -8.56 -28.52
C ARG A 173 6.24 -7.78 -27.78
N ALA A 174 6.00 -6.51 -27.47
CA ALA A 174 6.93 -5.67 -26.73
C ALA A 174 7.30 -6.29 -25.37
N ALA A 175 6.32 -6.81 -24.63
CA ALA A 175 6.58 -7.49 -23.37
C ALA A 175 7.47 -8.75 -23.53
N ARG A 176 7.24 -9.55 -24.56
CA ARG A 176 8.05 -10.76 -24.84
C ARG A 176 9.47 -10.45 -25.29
N GLU A 177 9.73 -9.28 -25.86
CA GLU A 177 11.06 -8.82 -26.27
C GLU A 177 11.92 -8.47 -25.07
N VAL A 178 11.33 -7.93 -24.00
CA VAL A 178 12.04 -7.34 -22.85
C VAL A 178 12.03 -8.26 -21.62
N LEU A 179 10.87 -8.85 -21.31
CA LEU A 179 10.71 -9.62 -20.05
C LEU A 179 11.46 -10.96 -20.10
N PRO A 180 11.97 -11.43 -18.95
CA PRO A 180 12.54 -12.77 -18.82
C PRO A 180 11.53 -13.84 -19.25
N ARG A 181 12.00 -14.87 -19.97
CA ARG A 181 11.15 -15.97 -20.45
C ARG A 181 10.82 -16.97 -19.35
N GLU A 182 11.71 -17.10 -18.36
CA GLU A 182 11.54 -18.00 -17.23
C GLU A 182 11.02 -17.24 -16.03
N SER A 183 10.02 -17.81 -15.40
CA SER A 183 9.46 -17.32 -14.15
C SER A 183 9.65 -18.37 -13.08
N GLY A 184 10.26 -18.00 -11.96
CA GLY A 184 10.36 -18.86 -10.80
C GLY A 184 8.98 -19.12 -10.16
N PRO A 185 8.89 -20.09 -9.24
CA PRO A 185 7.68 -20.31 -8.45
C PRO A 185 7.36 -19.10 -7.58
N ALA A 186 6.10 -19.00 -7.14
CA ALA A 186 5.71 -18.01 -6.17
C ALA A 186 6.55 -18.17 -4.87
N ILE A 187 7.05 -17.07 -4.36
CA ILE A 187 7.88 -17.04 -3.15
C ILE A 187 6.98 -17.19 -1.91
N PRO A 188 7.26 -18.16 -1.01
CA PRO A 188 6.60 -18.26 0.28
C PRO A 188 6.86 -17.01 1.13
N ARG A 189 5.82 -16.51 1.78
CA ARG A 189 5.84 -15.33 2.63
C ARG A 189 5.32 -15.69 4.01
N ASP A 190 5.79 -14.97 5.02
CA ASP A 190 5.36 -15.15 6.41
C ASP A 190 4.91 -13.80 6.95
N TYR A 191 3.60 -13.66 7.18
CA TYR A 191 3.00 -12.46 7.75
C TYR A 191 2.88 -12.52 9.28
N GLY A 192 3.59 -13.48 9.88
CA GLY A 192 3.63 -13.64 11.32
C GLY A 192 2.48 -14.49 11.86
N ARG A 193 2.24 -14.32 13.15
CA ARG A 193 1.24 -15.09 13.87
C ARG A 193 -0.16 -14.63 13.50
N GLU A 194 -1.05 -15.60 13.26
CA GLU A 194 -2.48 -15.31 13.14
C GLU A 194 -3.01 -14.68 14.44
N GLU A 195 -3.81 -13.65 14.29
CA GLU A 195 -4.40 -12.90 15.39
C GLU A 195 -5.92 -13.09 15.40
N ASP A 196 -6.50 -13.15 16.61
CA ASP A 196 -7.95 -13.13 16.77
C ASP A 196 -8.55 -11.73 16.44
N LEU A 197 -9.87 -11.63 16.51
CA LEU A 197 -10.59 -10.39 16.19
C LEU A 197 -10.54 -9.34 17.31
N THR A 198 -9.93 -9.68 18.46
CA THR A 198 -9.77 -8.73 19.56
C THR A 198 -8.68 -7.71 19.19
N PRO A 199 -8.95 -6.41 19.28
CA PRO A 199 -7.93 -5.41 19.03
C PRO A 199 -6.83 -5.49 20.10
N HIS A 200 -5.60 -5.18 19.72
CA HIS A 200 -4.48 -5.12 20.67
C HIS A 200 -4.67 -4.03 21.72
N MET A 201 -5.18 -2.88 21.30
CA MET A 201 -5.56 -1.76 22.17
C MET A 201 -6.90 -1.20 21.72
N THR A 202 -7.70 -0.73 22.67
CA THR A 202 -9.04 -0.19 22.39
C THR A 202 -9.02 1.32 22.11
N ARG A 203 -7.93 2.00 22.45
CA ARG A 203 -7.78 3.45 22.25
C ARG A 203 -6.30 3.83 22.25
N ILE A 204 -5.94 4.72 21.34
CA ILE A 204 -4.68 5.47 21.32
C ILE A 204 -5.04 6.94 21.14
N GLU A 205 -4.34 7.81 21.85
CA GLU A 205 -4.46 9.26 21.68
C GLU A 205 -3.06 9.86 21.55
N ASP A 206 -2.95 10.83 20.67
CA ASP A 206 -1.76 11.62 20.49
C ASP A 206 -2.11 13.10 20.36
N ARG A 207 -1.11 13.97 20.41
CA ARG A 207 -1.29 15.43 20.33
C ARG A 207 -0.44 15.95 19.19
N MET A 208 -1.11 16.53 18.20
CA MET A 208 -0.49 17.20 17.07
C MET A 208 -1.12 18.59 16.88
N GLU A 209 -0.46 19.46 16.12
CA GLU A 209 -1.01 20.76 15.77
C GLU A 209 -2.06 20.59 14.66
N VAL A 210 -3.34 20.51 15.06
CA VAL A 210 -4.49 20.34 14.17
C VAL A 210 -5.57 21.37 14.49
N ALA A 211 -6.33 21.78 13.49
CA ALA A 211 -7.42 22.72 13.68
C ALA A 211 -8.62 22.09 14.41
N MET A 212 -8.82 20.78 14.24
CA MET A 212 -9.90 20.00 14.83
C MET A 212 -9.36 18.59 15.13
N PRO A 213 -9.85 17.91 16.17
CA PRO A 213 -9.48 16.52 16.42
C PRO A 213 -9.81 15.63 15.21
N THR A 214 -8.83 14.85 14.77
CA THR A 214 -8.98 13.83 13.73
C THR A 214 -9.00 12.46 14.38
N PHE A 215 -9.90 11.57 13.98
CA PHE A 215 -10.04 10.25 14.56
C PHE A 215 -10.30 9.17 13.52
N LEU A 216 -9.94 7.93 13.85
CA LEU A 216 -10.35 6.73 13.11
C LEU A 216 -10.90 5.68 14.08
N LEU A 217 -11.98 5.04 13.68
CA LEU A 217 -12.54 3.84 14.28
C LEU A 217 -12.14 2.65 13.42
N GLY A 218 -11.46 1.68 13.96
CA GLY A 218 -11.06 0.47 13.26
C GLY A 218 -11.72 -0.78 13.83
N PHE A 219 -12.16 -1.68 12.94
CA PHE A 219 -12.79 -2.95 13.30
C PHE A 219 -12.10 -4.10 12.57
N LYS A 220 -11.47 -5.03 13.31
CA LYS A 220 -10.88 -6.22 12.70
C LYS A 220 -11.98 -7.10 12.12
N CYS A 221 -11.74 -7.59 10.92
CA CYS A 221 -12.55 -8.58 10.24
C CYS A 221 -11.78 -9.91 10.11
N PRO A 222 -12.46 -11.04 9.91
CA PRO A 222 -11.78 -12.29 9.60
C PRO A 222 -10.93 -12.16 8.33
N PRO A 223 -9.67 -12.60 8.34
CA PRO A 223 -8.85 -12.59 7.15
C PRO A 223 -9.46 -13.48 6.07
N VAL A 224 -9.36 -13.03 4.82
CA VAL A 224 -9.93 -13.74 3.67
C VAL A 224 -8.79 -14.40 2.88
N PRO A 225 -8.85 -15.74 2.65
CA PRO A 225 -7.88 -16.44 1.81
C PRO A 225 -7.84 -15.89 0.38
N GLU A 226 -6.70 -16.05 -0.28
CA GLU A 226 -6.57 -15.75 -1.70
C GLU A 226 -7.53 -16.62 -2.55
N GLY A 227 -8.16 -16.00 -3.53
CA GLY A 227 -9.07 -16.70 -4.42
C GLY A 227 -10.15 -15.79 -5.02
N PRO A 228 -11.05 -16.34 -5.85
CA PRO A 228 -12.13 -15.57 -6.51
C PRO A 228 -13.09 -14.90 -5.52
N ASP A 229 -13.34 -15.55 -4.38
CA ASP A 229 -14.24 -15.01 -3.34
C ASP A 229 -13.68 -13.77 -2.66
N ARG A 230 -12.35 -13.60 -2.64
CA ARG A 230 -11.71 -12.42 -2.07
C ARG A 230 -12.15 -11.13 -2.76
N MET A 231 -12.08 -11.09 -4.10
CA MET A 231 -12.52 -9.91 -4.87
C MET A 231 -14.01 -9.60 -4.65
N ARG A 232 -14.84 -10.66 -4.54
CA ARG A 232 -16.26 -10.48 -4.24
C ARG A 232 -16.49 -9.88 -2.84
N LEU A 233 -15.75 -10.35 -1.85
CA LEU A 233 -15.85 -9.85 -0.47
C LEU A 233 -15.31 -8.42 -0.35
N ASP A 234 -14.26 -8.09 -1.09
CA ASP A 234 -13.72 -6.75 -1.19
C ASP A 234 -14.80 -5.75 -1.66
N ILE A 235 -15.39 -6.03 -2.82
CA ILE A 235 -16.48 -5.21 -3.38
C ILE A 235 -17.70 -5.15 -2.44
N LEU A 236 -18.07 -6.26 -1.81
CA LEU A 236 -19.20 -6.30 -0.88
C LEU A 236 -18.91 -5.53 0.40
N GLY A 237 -17.66 -5.53 0.87
CA GLY A 237 -17.23 -4.77 2.02
C GLY A 237 -17.30 -3.27 1.76
N ASP A 238 -16.78 -2.82 0.61
CA ASP A 238 -16.87 -1.41 0.20
C ASP A 238 -18.32 -0.96 0.05
N LEU A 239 -19.15 -1.76 -0.65
CA LEU A 239 -20.58 -1.46 -0.75
C LEU A 239 -21.29 -1.40 0.61
N ALA A 240 -20.92 -2.25 1.55
CA ALA A 240 -21.47 -2.22 2.89
C ALA A 240 -21.04 -0.96 3.66
N CYS A 241 -19.79 -0.51 3.49
CA CYS A 241 -19.31 0.76 4.03
C CYS A 241 -20.10 1.95 3.44
N ASP A 242 -20.27 1.99 2.11
CA ASP A 242 -21.04 3.03 1.43
C ASP A 242 -22.49 3.10 1.90
N VAL A 243 -23.16 1.95 2.00
CA VAL A 243 -24.57 1.89 2.46
C VAL A 243 -24.70 2.32 3.91
N LEU A 244 -23.75 1.95 4.76
CA LEU A 244 -23.84 2.23 6.19
C LEU A 244 -23.36 3.64 6.55
N MET A 245 -22.27 4.09 5.96
CA MET A 245 -21.49 5.26 6.39
C MET A 245 -21.17 6.25 5.26
N GLY A 246 -21.38 5.88 3.99
CA GLY A 246 -21.11 6.75 2.85
C GLY A 246 -21.95 8.03 2.85
N GLU A 247 -21.55 9.03 2.08
CA GLU A 247 -22.14 10.39 2.06
C GLU A 247 -23.67 10.41 1.84
N SER A 248 -24.21 9.45 1.11
CA SER A 248 -25.65 9.30 0.86
C SER A 248 -26.41 8.54 1.96
N SER A 249 -25.70 8.00 2.95
CA SER A 249 -26.33 7.22 4.03
C SER A 249 -27.12 8.10 5.01
N PRO A 250 -28.18 7.55 5.63
CA PRO A 250 -28.90 8.26 6.69
C PRO A 250 -28.02 8.64 7.88
N LEU A 251 -26.99 7.81 8.19
CA LEU A 251 -26.05 8.07 9.27
C LEU A 251 -25.21 9.31 8.94
N PHE A 252 -24.54 9.34 7.78
CA PHE A 252 -23.74 10.49 7.36
C PHE A 252 -24.56 11.78 7.35
N THR A 253 -25.71 11.77 6.68
CA THR A 253 -26.60 12.95 6.58
C THR A 253 -26.99 13.49 7.96
N ARG A 254 -27.30 12.61 8.92
CA ARG A 254 -27.63 12.99 10.30
C ARG A 254 -26.43 13.61 11.02
N LEU A 255 -25.27 12.95 11.01
CA LEU A 255 -24.07 13.42 11.71
C LEU A 255 -23.57 14.74 11.12
N TYR A 256 -23.58 14.86 9.78
CA TYR A 256 -23.20 16.08 9.07
C TYR A 256 -24.12 17.26 9.42
N SER A 257 -25.44 17.04 9.41
CA SER A 257 -26.43 18.10 9.77
C SER A 257 -26.34 18.53 11.24
N GLN A 258 -25.84 17.67 12.11
CA GLN A 258 -25.58 17.97 13.53
C GLN A 258 -24.21 18.64 13.75
N GLY A 259 -23.37 18.76 12.70
CA GLY A 259 -22.01 19.32 12.80
C GLY A 259 -21.05 18.41 13.57
N LEU A 260 -21.37 17.10 13.72
CA LEU A 260 -20.53 16.12 14.37
C LEU A 260 -19.41 15.60 13.45
N ILE A 261 -19.63 15.64 12.14
CA ILE A 261 -18.65 15.33 11.10
C ILE A 261 -18.66 16.41 10.02
N ASN A 262 -17.65 16.44 9.19
CA ASN A 262 -17.53 17.28 8.01
C ASN A 262 -17.24 16.43 6.76
N GLY A 263 -16.84 17.05 5.65
CA GLY A 263 -16.52 16.36 4.40
C GLY A 263 -15.24 15.52 4.41
N THR A 264 -14.50 15.47 5.53
CA THR A 264 -13.34 14.58 5.69
C THR A 264 -13.75 13.20 6.20
N PHE A 265 -14.99 13.01 6.64
CA PHE A 265 -15.45 11.71 7.13
C PHE A 265 -15.57 10.72 5.96
N ASP A 266 -14.87 9.61 6.09
CA ASP A 266 -14.80 8.54 5.10
C ASP A 266 -14.81 7.18 5.78
N SER A 267 -15.06 6.12 4.99
CA SER A 267 -15.04 4.74 5.45
C SER A 267 -14.59 3.80 4.35
N ALA A 268 -13.88 2.74 4.71
CA ALA A 268 -13.44 1.72 3.76
C ALA A 268 -13.34 0.35 4.42
N TYR A 269 -13.36 -0.68 3.57
CA TYR A 269 -13.05 -2.05 3.91
C TYR A 269 -11.78 -2.48 3.20
N ASP A 270 -10.75 -2.84 3.96
CA ASP A 270 -9.47 -3.27 3.42
C ASP A 270 -9.24 -4.76 3.61
N LEU A 271 -8.86 -5.41 2.52
CA LEU A 271 -8.40 -6.79 2.47
C LEU A 271 -6.92 -6.87 2.15
N LEU A 272 -6.13 -7.33 3.12
CA LEU A 272 -4.70 -7.55 2.98
C LEU A 272 -4.35 -9.03 3.22
N PRO A 273 -3.16 -9.50 2.81
CA PRO A 273 -2.73 -10.84 3.14
C PRO A 273 -2.70 -11.07 4.66
N GLY A 274 -3.55 -11.97 5.15
CA GLY A 274 -3.66 -12.30 6.58
C GLY A 274 -4.30 -11.22 7.46
N ALA A 275 -4.85 -10.14 6.89
CA ALA A 275 -5.54 -9.10 7.63
C ALA A 275 -6.76 -8.59 6.86
N ALA A 276 -7.81 -8.23 7.58
CA ALA A 276 -8.99 -7.56 7.04
C ALA A 276 -9.56 -6.62 8.11
N TYR A 277 -10.01 -5.46 7.72
CA TYR A 277 -10.59 -4.49 8.64
C TYR A 277 -11.50 -3.50 7.92
N VAL A 278 -12.48 -3.01 8.67
CA VAL A 278 -13.27 -1.82 8.32
C VAL A 278 -12.71 -0.66 9.13
N PHE A 279 -12.64 0.50 8.54
CA PHE A 279 -12.41 1.72 9.29
C PHE A 279 -13.32 2.85 8.82
N CYS A 280 -13.57 3.81 9.70
CA CYS A 280 -14.24 5.05 9.38
C CYS A 280 -13.74 6.16 10.30
N GLY A 281 -13.82 7.39 9.84
CA GLY A 281 -13.44 8.55 10.63
C GLY A 281 -13.17 9.79 9.80
N GLY A 282 -12.58 10.77 10.40
CA GLY A 282 -12.32 12.10 9.86
C GLY A 282 -12.21 13.12 11.00
N ASP A 283 -12.54 14.36 10.72
CA ASP A 283 -12.52 15.42 11.74
C ASP A 283 -13.82 15.48 12.52
N SER A 284 -13.73 15.60 13.84
CA SER A 284 -14.89 15.78 14.71
C SER A 284 -14.51 16.49 16.01
N ASN A 285 -15.40 17.32 16.51
CA ASN A 285 -15.30 17.89 17.85
C ASN A 285 -15.79 16.93 18.95
N ASP A 286 -16.48 15.85 18.58
CA ASP A 286 -17.00 14.81 19.50
C ASP A 286 -16.89 13.43 18.86
N PRO A 287 -15.67 12.86 18.76
CA PRO A 287 -15.43 11.52 18.21
C PRO A 287 -16.21 10.42 18.91
N GLU A 288 -16.45 10.56 20.22
CA GLU A 288 -17.21 9.57 21.02
C GLU A 288 -18.68 9.51 20.60
N ALA A 289 -19.31 10.68 20.35
CA ALA A 289 -20.68 10.72 19.84
C ALA A 289 -20.77 10.09 18.45
N VAL A 290 -19.78 10.31 17.58
CA VAL A 290 -19.72 9.67 16.25
C VAL A 290 -19.55 8.17 16.39
N GLN A 291 -18.64 7.69 17.23
CA GLN A 291 -18.46 6.26 17.52
C GLN A 291 -19.76 5.59 17.96
N GLN A 292 -20.47 6.20 18.90
CA GLN A 292 -21.73 5.66 19.39
C GLN A 292 -22.77 5.58 18.27
N ALA A 293 -22.86 6.60 17.43
CA ALA A 293 -23.80 6.64 16.33
C ALA A 293 -23.49 5.57 15.27
N VAL A 294 -22.23 5.35 14.94
CA VAL A 294 -21.78 4.28 14.01
C VAL A 294 -22.17 2.91 14.55
N LEU A 295 -21.87 2.63 15.83
CA LEU A 295 -22.21 1.36 16.48
C LEU A 295 -23.71 1.11 16.55
N ASP A 296 -24.51 2.15 16.81
CA ASP A 296 -25.97 2.02 16.89
C ASP A 296 -26.57 1.78 15.50
N GLU A 297 -26.06 2.44 14.46
CA GLU A 297 -26.47 2.23 13.08
C GLU A 297 -26.15 0.82 12.60
N ALA A 298 -24.94 0.33 12.87
CA ALA A 298 -24.54 -1.04 12.54
C ALA A 298 -25.46 -2.08 13.20
N ARG A 299 -25.83 -1.86 14.48
CA ARG A 299 -26.80 -2.73 15.18
C ARG A 299 -28.21 -2.65 14.61
N ARG A 300 -28.63 -1.49 14.13
CA ARG A 300 -29.93 -1.29 13.51
C ARG A 300 -30.05 -2.06 12.20
N VAL A 301 -29.06 -1.90 11.30
CA VAL A 301 -29.06 -2.53 9.98
C VAL A 301 -29.04 -4.06 10.06
N VAL A 302 -28.36 -4.63 11.04
CA VAL A 302 -28.32 -6.10 11.23
C VAL A 302 -29.68 -6.67 11.71
N ARG A 303 -30.57 -5.84 12.29
CA ARG A 303 -31.88 -6.28 12.82
C ARG A 303 -33.02 -6.13 11.83
N GLU A 304 -32.86 -5.29 10.83
CA GLU A 304 -33.82 -5.06 9.75
C GLU A 304 -33.54 -5.94 8.53
#